data_892026e58a9a0f3f8ff79e1776be3bba
#
_entry.id   892026e58a9a0f3f8ff79e1776be3bba
#
_cell.length_a   1.000
_cell.length_b   1.000
_cell.length_c   1.000
_cell.angle_alpha   90.00
_cell.angle_beta   90.00
_cell.angle_gamma   90.00
#
_symmetry.space_group_name_H-M   'P 1'
#
loop_
_entity.id
_entity.type
_entity.pdbx_description
1 polymer ?
#
loop_
_entity_poly.entity_id
_entity_poly.type
_entity_poly.pdbx_seq_one_letter_code
_entity_poly.pdbx_strand_id
1 'polypeptide(L)'
;MTVLEIEVGDPAKPSRMDNLEFLIDSGAVYSVVPADILKKLGIKPRVMQEFHLSNGSKITREKGGALFKYKDRVGVADVIFGEKGDSNLLGAFTLEALGRSLDPLKRKLSPLPMILAVQRQAS
;
A
#
# COMPACT_ATOMS: atom_id res chain seq x y z
N MET A 1 13.82 6.39 -9.81
CA MET A 1 12.69 6.02 -8.96
C MET A 1 11.51 5.65 -9.81
N THR A 2 10.75 4.66 -9.37
CA THR A 2 9.60 4.17 -10.15
C THR A 2 8.32 4.78 -9.63
N VAL A 3 7.57 5.42 -10.54
CA VAL A 3 6.27 6.00 -10.25
C VAL A 3 5.24 5.31 -11.13
N LEU A 4 4.17 4.82 -10.53
CA LEU A 4 3.11 4.10 -11.25
C LEU A 4 1.74 4.57 -10.79
N GLU A 5 0.75 4.44 -11.67
CA GLU A 5 -0.64 4.71 -11.34
C GLU A 5 -1.28 3.44 -10.80
N ILE A 6 -1.91 3.58 -9.65
CA ILE A 6 -2.57 2.47 -8.96
C ILE A 6 -3.89 2.98 -8.41
N GLU A 7 -4.93 2.17 -8.51
CA GLU A 7 -6.24 2.55 -8.00
C GLU A 7 -6.36 2.18 -6.53
N VAL A 8 -7.04 3.04 -5.79
CA VAL A 8 -7.26 2.87 -4.35
C VAL A 8 -8.75 3.01 -4.06
N GLY A 9 -9.27 2.18 -3.21
CA GLY A 9 -10.67 2.24 -2.81
C GLY A 9 -10.92 1.65 -1.44
N ASP A 10 -12.19 1.76 -1.02
CA ASP A 10 -12.65 1.14 0.20
C ASP A 10 -12.95 -0.33 -0.09
N PRO A 11 -12.39 -1.27 0.68
CA PRO A 11 -12.69 -2.69 0.49
C PRO A 11 -14.20 -3.01 0.53
N ALA A 12 -14.98 -2.21 1.26
CA ALA A 12 -16.42 -2.40 1.35
C ALA A 12 -17.18 -1.86 0.14
N LYS A 13 -16.53 -1.07 -0.71
CA LYS A 13 -17.13 -0.46 -1.91
C LYS A 13 -16.15 -0.54 -3.07
N PRO A 14 -15.87 -1.74 -3.57
CA PRO A 14 -14.80 -1.92 -4.57
C PRO A 14 -15.11 -1.32 -5.94
N SER A 15 -16.35 -0.93 -6.19
CA SER A 15 -16.69 -0.26 -7.44
C SER A 15 -16.28 1.21 -7.48
N ARG A 16 -15.89 1.77 -6.33
CA ARG A 16 -15.52 3.18 -6.22
C ARG A 16 -14.03 3.29 -5.92
N MET A 17 -13.26 3.59 -6.95
CA MET A 17 -11.81 3.65 -6.87
C MET A 17 -11.31 5.00 -7.39
N ASP A 18 -10.25 5.51 -6.79
CA ASP A 18 -9.52 6.66 -7.30
C ASP A 18 -8.18 6.20 -7.86
N ASN A 19 -7.78 6.76 -8.99
CA ASN A 19 -6.50 6.46 -9.62
C ASN A 19 -5.47 7.50 -9.17
N LEU A 20 -4.39 7.03 -8.57
CA LEU A 20 -3.35 7.88 -8.01
C LEU A 20 -1.98 7.46 -8.48
N GLU A 21 -1.07 8.43 -8.58
CA GLU A 21 0.34 8.13 -8.80
C GLU A 21 1.01 7.80 -7.49
N PHE A 22 1.78 6.72 -7.47
CA PHE A 22 2.53 6.28 -6.31
C PHE A 22 4.00 6.15 -6.63
N LEU A 23 4.83 6.59 -5.69
CA LEU A 23 6.23 6.22 -5.67
C LEU A 23 6.33 4.81 -5.13
N ILE A 24 6.95 3.91 -5.88
CA ILE A 24 7.06 2.51 -5.47
C ILE A 24 8.35 2.36 -4.65
N ASP A 25 8.19 1.95 -3.40
CA ASP A 25 9.31 1.79 -2.48
C ASP A 25 9.18 0.48 -1.71
N SER A 26 9.88 -0.54 -2.20
CA SER A 26 9.87 -1.86 -1.57
C SER A 26 10.58 -1.88 -0.21
N GLY A 27 11.35 -0.84 0.11
CA GLY A 27 11.97 -0.68 1.42
C GLY A 27 11.04 -0.12 2.48
N ALA A 28 9.90 0.46 2.07
CA ALA A 28 8.89 0.93 3.00
C ALA A 28 7.92 -0.21 3.30
N VAL A 29 7.48 -0.30 4.55
CA VAL A 29 6.54 -1.35 4.96
C VAL A 29 5.13 -1.00 4.50
N TYR A 30 4.68 0.19 4.84
CA TYR A 30 3.30 0.62 4.60
C TYR A 30 3.19 1.53 3.39
N SER A 31 2.01 1.52 2.78
CA SER A 31 1.66 2.51 1.76
C SER A 31 1.09 3.76 2.42
N VAL A 32 1.24 4.89 1.75
CA VAL A 32 0.77 6.20 2.23
C VAL A 32 -0.11 6.82 1.15
N VAL A 33 -1.30 7.23 1.54
CA VAL A 33 -2.26 7.92 0.66
C VAL A 33 -2.75 9.16 1.41
N PRO A 34 -2.96 10.30 0.73
CA PRO A 34 -3.46 11.49 1.41
C PRO A 34 -4.74 11.20 2.21
N ALA A 35 -4.78 11.70 3.43
CA ALA A 35 -5.89 11.44 4.34
C ALA A 35 -7.24 11.89 3.76
N ASP A 36 -7.28 13.03 3.09
CA ASP A 36 -8.51 13.56 2.51
C ASP A 36 -9.05 12.65 1.39
N ILE A 37 -8.18 12.02 0.62
CA ILE A 37 -8.58 11.07 -0.42
C ILE A 37 -9.17 9.81 0.23
N LEU A 38 -8.51 9.28 1.26
CA LEU A 38 -9.00 8.09 1.96
C LEU A 38 -10.36 8.35 2.60
N LYS A 39 -10.51 9.51 3.24
CA LYS A 39 -11.79 9.87 3.87
C LYS A 39 -12.90 10.06 2.84
N LYS A 40 -12.57 10.66 1.71
CA LYS A 40 -13.51 10.81 0.59
C LYS A 40 -13.98 9.46 0.06
N LEU A 41 -13.09 8.48 0.04
CA LEU A 41 -13.42 7.12 -0.38
C LEU A 41 -14.21 6.33 0.67
N GLY A 42 -14.38 6.88 1.87
CA GLY A 42 -15.11 6.23 2.95
C GLY A 42 -14.26 5.38 3.85
N ILE A 43 -12.94 5.42 3.70
CA ILE A 43 -12.03 4.65 4.52
C ILE A 43 -11.82 5.38 5.84
N LYS A 44 -12.06 4.68 6.94
CA LYS A 44 -11.92 5.24 8.29
C LYS A 44 -10.62 4.76 8.93
N PRO A 45 -9.91 5.64 9.65
CA PRO A 45 -8.75 5.20 10.40
C PRO A 45 -9.18 4.26 11.52
N ARG A 46 -8.35 3.26 11.79
CA ARG A 46 -8.64 2.25 12.81
C ARG A 46 -7.70 2.32 13.98
N VAL A 47 -6.43 2.66 13.73
CA VAL A 47 -5.42 2.73 14.79
C VAL A 47 -4.45 3.87 14.46
N MET A 48 -3.65 4.23 15.46
CA MET A 48 -2.53 5.15 15.27
C MET A 48 -1.26 4.33 15.11
N GLN A 49 -0.39 4.78 14.22
CA GLN A 49 0.90 4.14 13.98
C GLN A 49 2.01 5.13 14.25
N GLU A 50 2.96 4.75 15.11
CA GLU A 50 4.12 5.56 15.40
C GLU A 50 5.26 5.18 14.45
N PHE A 51 5.97 6.18 13.98
CA PHE A 51 7.14 6.01 13.12
C PHE A 51 8.33 6.72 13.73
N HIS A 52 9.48 6.08 13.66
CA HIS A 52 10.75 6.65 14.08
C HIS A 52 11.48 7.15 12.85
N LEU A 53 11.87 8.41 12.86
CA LEU A 53 12.62 9.02 11.77
C LEU A 53 14.10 8.86 11.98
N SER A 54 14.88 8.95 10.91
CA SER A 54 16.32 8.76 10.96
C SER A 54 17.04 9.79 11.84
N ASN A 55 16.42 10.95 12.08
CA ASN A 55 16.96 11.99 12.95
C ASN A 55 16.62 11.76 14.43
N GLY A 56 16.01 10.64 14.77
CA GLY A 56 15.63 10.30 16.14
C GLY A 56 14.28 10.81 16.58
N SER A 57 13.61 11.63 15.77
CA SER A 57 12.27 12.10 16.12
C SER A 57 11.22 11.04 15.80
N LYS A 58 10.03 11.24 16.33
CA LYS A 58 8.89 10.34 16.11
C LYS A 58 7.75 11.11 15.50
N ILE A 59 7.01 10.48 14.62
CA ILE A 59 5.75 11.00 14.12
C ILE A 59 4.68 9.94 14.27
N THR A 60 3.43 10.38 14.33
CA THR A 60 2.29 9.48 14.46
C THR A 60 1.34 9.75 13.30
N ARG A 61 0.83 8.69 12.70
CA ARG A 61 -0.15 8.77 11.62
C ARG A 61 -1.29 7.81 11.87
N GLU A 62 -2.46 8.17 11.39
CA GLU A 62 -3.60 7.24 11.41
C GLU A 62 -3.37 6.14 10.37
N LYS A 63 -3.86 4.94 10.65
CA LYS A 63 -3.73 3.79 9.78
C LYS A 63 -5.07 3.09 9.64
N GLY A 64 -5.39 2.67 8.43
CA GLY A 64 -6.58 1.88 8.12
C GLY A 64 -6.28 0.83 7.08
N GLY A 65 -7.31 0.26 6.47
CA GLY A 65 -7.17 -0.71 5.40
C GLY A 65 -7.77 -0.19 4.10
N ALA A 66 -7.10 -0.43 2.99
CA ALA A 66 -7.55 0.01 1.69
C ALA A 66 -7.47 -1.13 0.67
N LEU A 67 -8.29 -1.02 -0.36
CA LEU A 67 -8.23 -1.88 -1.53
C LEU A 67 -7.34 -1.20 -2.57
N PHE A 68 -6.37 -1.93 -3.08
CA PHE A 68 -5.48 -1.45 -4.13
C PHE A 68 -5.68 -2.30 -5.37
N LYS A 69 -5.61 -1.67 -6.53
CA LYS A 69 -5.73 -2.37 -7.80
C LYS A 69 -4.65 -1.91 -8.77
N TYR A 70 -3.95 -2.88 -9.31
CA TYR A 70 -2.95 -2.67 -10.36
C TYR A 70 -3.23 -3.64 -11.49
N LYS A 71 -3.65 -3.10 -12.66
CA LYS A 71 -4.08 -3.92 -13.80
C LYS A 71 -5.21 -4.87 -13.37
N ASP A 72 -4.99 -6.18 -13.50
CA ASP A 72 -5.99 -7.20 -13.15
C ASP A 72 -5.85 -7.72 -11.71
N ARG A 73 -4.92 -7.16 -10.93
CA ARG A 73 -4.66 -7.63 -9.57
C ARG A 73 -5.25 -6.68 -8.55
N VAL A 74 -5.88 -7.25 -7.55
CA VAL A 74 -6.40 -6.48 -6.42
C VAL A 74 -5.89 -7.09 -5.12
N GLY A 75 -5.75 -6.24 -4.12
CA GLY A 75 -5.36 -6.70 -2.79
C GLY A 75 -5.72 -5.66 -1.74
N VAL A 76 -5.95 -6.13 -0.52
CA VAL A 76 -6.23 -5.26 0.62
C VAL A 76 -4.97 -5.20 1.48
N ALA A 77 -4.59 -4.00 1.86
CA ALA A 77 -3.41 -3.79 2.68
C ALA A 77 -3.59 -2.58 3.58
N ASP A 78 -2.77 -2.53 4.62
CA ASP A 78 -2.73 -1.37 5.50
C ASP A 78 -2.32 -0.13 4.73
N VAL A 79 -2.93 0.99 5.07
CA VAL A 79 -2.62 2.29 4.47
C VAL A 79 -2.48 3.33 5.57
N ILE A 80 -1.46 4.16 5.44
CA ILE A 80 -1.22 5.29 6.32
C ILE A 80 -1.95 6.49 5.75
N PHE A 81 -2.67 7.20 6.61
CA PHE A 81 -3.34 8.45 6.26
C PHE A 81 -2.28 9.55 6.20
N GLY A 82 -1.85 9.87 4.98
CA GLY A 82 -0.81 10.86 4.75
C GLY A 82 -1.26 12.26 5.08
N GLU A 83 -0.37 13.01 5.70
CA GLU A 83 -0.61 14.42 6.00
C GLU A 83 0.08 15.29 4.95
N LYS A 84 -0.18 16.58 4.99
CA LYS A 84 0.40 17.52 4.06
C LYS A 84 1.92 17.38 4.06
N GLY A 85 2.48 17.24 2.87
CA GLY A 85 3.92 17.03 2.69
C GLY A 85 4.34 15.57 2.61
N ASP A 86 3.46 14.65 2.96
CA ASP A 86 3.75 13.22 2.79
C ASP A 86 3.56 12.84 1.33
N SER A 87 4.45 12.00 0.81
CA SER A 87 4.34 11.51 -0.56
C SER A 87 3.38 10.33 -0.65
N ASN A 88 2.73 10.18 -1.80
CA ASN A 88 1.99 8.96 -2.10
C ASN A 88 3.02 7.86 -2.30
N LEU A 89 2.96 6.85 -1.47
CA LEU A 89 3.97 5.81 -1.42
C LEU A 89 3.32 4.44 -1.44
N LEU A 90 3.84 3.54 -2.24
CA LEU A 90 3.40 2.15 -2.25
C LEU A 90 4.48 1.30 -1.62
N GLY A 91 4.16 0.67 -0.50
CA GLY A 91 5.11 -0.09 0.29
C GLY A 91 5.01 -1.59 0.08
N ALA A 92 5.83 -2.33 0.84
CA ALA A 92 6.00 -3.76 0.67
C ALA A 92 4.72 -4.56 0.90
N PHE A 93 3.94 -4.21 1.93
CA PHE A 93 2.71 -4.95 2.22
C PHE A 93 1.73 -4.87 1.06
N THR A 94 1.60 -3.70 0.43
CA THR A 94 0.71 -3.55 -0.71
C THR A 94 1.24 -4.33 -1.92
N LEU A 95 2.55 -4.29 -2.16
CA LEU A 95 3.14 -5.08 -3.24
C LEU A 95 2.87 -6.56 -3.06
N GLU A 96 3.03 -7.08 -1.85
CA GLU A 96 2.72 -8.47 -1.56
C GLU A 96 1.23 -8.77 -1.76
N ALA A 97 0.35 -7.88 -1.29
CA ALA A 97 -1.09 -8.06 -1.46
C ALA A 97 -1.48 -8.10 -2.93
N LEU A 98 -0.79 -7.35 -3.78
CA LEU A 98 -1.01 -7.36 -5.22
C LEU A 98 -0.32 -8.53 -5.92
N GLY A 99 0.51 -9.30 -5.22
CA GLY A 99 1.30 -10.36 -5.82
C GLY A 99 2.33 -9.83 -6.80
N ARG A 100 2.91 -8.64 -6.52
CA ARG A 100 3.86 -7.97 -7.40
C ARG A 100 5.16 -7.67 -6.67
N SER A 101 6.23 -7.53 -7.44
CA SER A 101 7.50 -7.03 -6.95
C SER A 101 8.00 -5.96 -7.91
N LEU A 102 8.81 -5.05 -7.40
CA LEU A 102 9.40 -4.00 -8.23
C LEU A 102 10.55 -4.57 -9.04
N ASP A 103 10.49 -4.38 -10.36
CA ASP A 103 11.61 -4.65 -11.25
C ASP A 103 12.34 -3.32 -11.47
N PRO A 104 13.48 -3.09 -10.83
CA PRO A 104 14.15 -1.79 -10.91
C PRO A 104 14.73 -1.49 -12.29
N LEU A 105 15.04 -2.51 -13.05
CA LEU A 105 15.60 -2.32 -14.40
C LEU A 105 14.52 -1.90 -15.39
N LYS A 106 13.36 -2.54 -15.32
CA LYS A 106 12.25 -2.25 -16.23
C LYS A 106 11.33 -1.16 -15.70
N ARG A 107 11.53 -0.72 -14.46
CA ARG A 107 10.71 0.29 -13.79
C ARG A 107 9.23 -0.05 -13.86
N LYS A 108 8.92 -1.30 -13.58
CA LYS A 108 7.55 -1.80 -13.57
C LYS A 108 7.41 -2.88 -12.51
N LEU A 109 6.18 -3.27 -12.23
CA LEU A 109 5.91 -4.37 -11.33
C LEU A 109 5.86 -5.67 -12.11
N SER A 110 6.48 -6.69 -11.55
CA SER A 110 6.49 -8.04 -12.10
C SER A 110 5.74 -8.97 -11.18
N PRO A 111 5.19 -10.08 -11.68
CA PRO A 111 4.55 -11.06 -10.81
C PRO A 111 5.51 -11.55 -9.75
N LEU A 112 5.02 -11.59 -8.52
CA LEU A 112 5.77 -12.16 -7.41
C LEU A 112 5.44 -13.64 -7.34
N PRO A 113 6.45 -14.53 -7.32
CA PRO A 113 6.18 -15.94 -7.10
C PRO A 113 5.51 -16.13 -5.76
N MET A 114 4.29 -16.66 -5.79
CA MET A 114 3.50 -16.86 -4.59
C MET A 114 3.52 -18.34 -4.27
N ILE A 115 4.22 -18.70 -3.22
CA ILE A 115 4.28 -20.06 -2.74
C ILE A 115 3.44 -20.15 -1.48
N LEU A 116 2.34 -20.87 -1.57
CA LEU A 116 1.51 -21.14 -0.42
C LEU A 116 2.18 -22.20 0.43
N ALA A 117 2.57 -21.84 1.64
CA ALA A 117 3.14 -22.80 2.57
C ALA A 117 2.00 -23.61 3.17
N VAL A 118 1.78 -24.78 2.61
CA VAL A 118 0.76 -25.69 3.09
C VAL A 118 1.34 -26.56 4.19
N GLN A 119 0.63 -26.63 5.32
CA GLN A 119 1.04 -27.48 6.41
C GLN A 119 1.02 -28.94 5.95
N ARG A 120 2.17 -29.57 5.93
CA ARG A 120 2.25 -30.97 5.60
C ARG A 120 2.14 -31.79 6.85
N GLN A 121 1.36 -32.76 6.70
CA GLN A 121 1.37 -33.67 7.75
C GLN A 121 2.48 -34.54 7.62
N ALA A 122 3.15 -34.63 8.26
CA ALA A 122 4.08 -35.23 8.16
C ALA A 122 4.71 -35.34 8.06
N SER A 123 4.41 -34.68 7.98
CA SER A 123 5.29 -34.93 7.71
C SER A 123 5.59 -35.51 8.33
#